data_74d32190a65a9869b2fdfec487eb4fed
#
_entry.id   74d32190a65a9869b2fdfec487eb4fed
#
_cell.length_a   1.000
_cell.length_b   1.000
_cell.length_c   1.000
_cell.angle_alpha   90.00
_cell.angle_beta   90.00
_cell.angle_gamma   90.00
#
_symmetry.space_group_name_H-M   'P 1'
#
loop_
_entity.id
_entity.type
_entity.pdbx_description
1 polymer ?
#
loop_
_entity_poly.entity_id
_entity_poly.type
_entity_poly.pdbx_seq_one_letter_code
_entity_poly.pdbx_strand_id
1 'polypeptide(L)' 'ELMNKLMASDYVDYDNAMAVKFQQAILSLPEKQRIVFNLRYYDELDYEEISRITDTRAETLKVNYHYAKEKIKEYMTNN' A
#
# COMPACT_ATOMS: atom_id res chain seq x y z
N GLU A 1 -14.83 25.09 0.58
CA GLU A 1 -14.11 24.27 1.46
C GLU A 1 -13.23 23.33 0.75
N LEU A 2 -13.80 22.42 -0.01
CA LEU A 2 -12.99 21.51 -0.79
C LEU A 2 -12.12 22.25 -1.76
N MET A 3 -12.67 23.27 -2.35
CA MET A 3 -11.94 24.11 -3.27
C MET A 3 -10.78 24.79 -2.58
N ASN A 4 -11.02 25.30 -1.40
CA ASN A 4 -9.96 25.94 -0.66
C ASN A 4 -8.87 24.97 -0.31
N LYS A 5 -9.23 23.76 0.02
CA LYS A 5 -8.23 22.76 0.30
C LYS A 5 -7.39 22.43 -0.90
N LEU A 6 -8.03 22.30 -2.04
CA LEU A 6 -7.31 22.01 -3.26
C LEU A 6 -6.35 23.12 -3.61
N MET A 7 -6.80 24.36 -3.47
CA MET A 7 -5.95 25.48 -3.80
C MET A 7 -4.86 25.65 -2.78
N ALA A 8 -5.19 25.41 -1.53
CA ALA A 8 -4.19 25.56 -0.49
C ALA A 8 -3.10 24.52 -0.58
N SER A 9 -3.41 23.37 -1.14
CA SER A 9 -2.43 22.32 -1.18
C SER A 9 -1.52 22.41 -2.39
N ASP A 10 -1.72 23.41 -3.24
CA ASP A 10 -0.91 23.53 -4.42
C ASP A 10 0.57 23.67 -4.11
N TYR A 11 0.88 24.34 -3.03
CA TYR A 11 2.27 24.52 -2.71
C TYR A 11 2.75 23.62 -1.60
N VAL A 12 1.90 22.73 -1.07
CA VAL A 12 2.36 21.72 -0.15
C VAL A 12 2.24 20.37 -0.75
N ASP A 13 2.29 20.31 -2.01
CA ASP A 13 1.99 19.13 -2.70
C ASP A 13 2.98 18.07 -2.63
N TYR A 14 4.13 18.36 -2.11
CA TYR A 14 5.17 17.38 -2.06
C TYR A 14 4.70 16.17 -1.27
N ASP A 15 4.20 16.38 -0.04
CA ASP A 15 3.71 15.28 0.76
C ASP A 15 2.48 14.67 0.16
N ASN A 16 1.61 15.51 -0.39
CA ASN A 16 0.39 15.01 -0.98
C ASN A 16 0.67 14.18 -2.21
N ALA A 17 1.60 14.61 -3.04
CA ALA A 17 1.96 13.88 -4.24
C ALA A 17 2.57 12.53 -3.89
N MET A 18 3.38 12.48 -2.86
CA MET A 18 3.94 11.21 -2.42
C MET A 18 2.86 10.28 -1.91
N ALA A 19 1.90 10.82 -1.18
CA ALA A 19 0.81 9.99 -0.68
C ALA A 19 -0.02 9.41 -1.83
N VAL A 20 -0.29 10.23 -2.83
CA VAL A 20 -1.04 9.77 -3.99
C VAL A 20 -0.27 8.69 -4.73
N LYS A 21 1.03 8.91 -4.92
CA LYS A 21 1.86 7.94 -5.60
C LYS A 21 1.92 6.62 -4.84
N PHE A 22 1.99 6.70 -3.51
CA PHE A 22 1.98 5.51 -2.69
C PHE A 22 0.70 4.72 -2.88
N GLN A 23 -0.43 5.41 -2.91
CA GLN A 23 -1.71 4.74 -3.14
C GLN A 23 -1.76 4.11 -4.53
N GLN A 24 -1.23 4.80 -5.52
CA GLN A 24 -1.18 4.25 -6.86
C GLN A 24 -0.30 3.01 -6.91
N ALA A 25 0.79 3.02 -6.17
CA ALA A 25 1.67 1.87 -6.11
C ALA A 25 0.93 0.67 -5.54
N ILE A 26 0.18 0.88 -4.48
CA ILE A 26 -0.59 -0.20 -3.88
C ILE A 26 -1.61 -0.74 -4.86
N LEU A 27 -2.30 0.15 -5.56
CA LEU A 27 -3.31 -0.27 -6.50
C LEU A 27 -2.74 -1.04 -7.69
N SER A 28 -1.46 -0.84 -7.98
CA SER A 28 -0.82 -1.54 -9.08
C SER A 28 -0.37 -2.96 -8.71
N LEU A 29 -0.48 -3.33 -7.45
CA LEU A 29 -0.03 -4.65 -7.03
C LEU A 29 -1.00 -5.73 -7.51
N PRO A 30 -0.48 -6.94 -7.78
CA PRO A 30 -1.38 -8.07 -8.00
C PRO A 30 -2.28 -8.27 -6.79
N GLU A 31 -3.45 -8.83 -7.02
CA GLU A 31 -4.47 -8.87 -5.99
C GLU A 31 -4.00 -9.51 -4.69
N LYS A 32 -3.31 -10.63 -4.78
CA LYS A 32 -2.88 -11.32 -3.57
C LYS A 32 -1.87 -10.51 -2.78
N GLN A 33 -0.99 -9.83 -3.48
CA GLN A 33 -0.02 -8.98 -2.82
C GLN A 33 -0.69 -7.75 -2.20
N ARG A 34 -1.67 -7.19 -2.91
CA ARG A 34 -2.36 -6.02 -2.43
C ARG A 34 -3.15 -6.33 -1.16
N ILE A 35 -3.81 -7.49 -1.13
CA ILE A 35 -4.60 -7.87 0.03
C ILE A 35 -3.74 -8.01 1.27
N VAL A 36 -2.64 -8.76 1.15
CA VAL A 36 -1.79 -8.95 2.33
C VAL A 36 -1.13 -7.64 2.72
N PHE A 37 -0.78 -6.80 1.76
CA PHE A 37 -0.16 -5.53 2.09
C PHE A 37 -1.14 -4.67 2.89
N ASN A 38 -2.38 -4.56 2.44
CA ASN A 38 -3.35 -3.74 3.14
C ASN A 38 -3.65 -4.25 4.53
N LEU A 39 -3.82 -5.55 4.67
CA LEU A 39 -4.14 -6.12 5.97
C LEU A 39 -2.98 -6.00 6.94
N ARG A 40 -1.76 -6.11 6.45
CA ARG A 40 -0.60 -6.04 7.31
C ARG A 40 -0.21 -4.60 7.61
N TYR A 41 -0.23 -3.74 6.61
CA TYR A 41 0.28 -2.39 6.75
C TYR A 41 -0.74 -1.46 7.41
N TYR A 42 -1.97 -1.46 6.92
CA TYR A 42 -2.99 -0.54 7.45
C TYR A 42 -3.70 -1.10 8.65
N ASP A 43 -4.09 -2.36 8.59
CA ASP A 43 -4.85 -2.96 9.68
C ASP A 43 -3.96 -3.56 10.73
N GLU A 44 -2.66 -3.65 10.47
CA GLU A 44 -1.66 -4.12 11.42
C GLU A 44 -1.96 -5.50 11.97
N LEU A 45 -2.54 -6.34 11.14
CA LEU A 45 -2.84 -7.72 11.54
C LEU A 45 -1.57 -8.56 11.45
N ASP A 46 -1.46 -9.56 12.32
CA ASP A 46 -0.34 -10.47 12.20
C ASP A 46 -0.65 -11.54 11.14
N TYR A 47 0.36 -12.30 10.77
CA TYR A 47 0.22 -13.25 9.67
C TYR A 47 -0.76 -14.36 10.00
N GLU A 48 -0.89 -14.72 11.26
CA GLU A 48 -1.84 -15.75 11.62
C GLU A 48 -3.26 -15.30 11.43
N GLU A 49 -3.52 -14.05 11.77
CA GLU A 49 -4.83 -13.51 11.58
C GLU A 49 -5.15 -13.36 10.10
N ILE A 50 -4.20 -12.86 9.33
CA ILE A 50 -4.39 -12.74 7.89
C ILE A 50 -4.59 -14.10 7.26
N SER A 51 -3.88 -15.10 7.77
CA SER A 51 -4.01 -16.47 7.27
C SER A 51 -5.44 -16.98 7.46
N ARG A 52 -6.03 -16.68 8.60
CA ARG A 52 -7.40 -17.09 8.86
C ARG A 52 -8.39 -16.37 7.96
N ILE A 53 -8.15 -15.08 7.73
CA ILE A 53 -9.06 -14.29 6.91
C ILE A 53 -8.99 -14.70 5.45
N THR A 54 -7.78 -14.95 4.95
CA THR A 54 -7.58 -15.20 3.53
C THR A 54 -7.46 -16.67 3.18
N ASP A 55 -7.46 -17.54 4.19
CA ASP A 55 -7.26 -18.97 3.97
C ASP A 55 -5.97 -19.24 3.19
N THR A 56 -4.93 -18.53 3.55
CA THR A 56 -3.64 -18.62 2.91
C THR A 56 -2.60 -18.88 3.98
N ARG A 57 -1.62 -19.73 3.69
CA ARG A 57 -0.60 -20.09 4.66
C ARG A 57 0.27 -18.88 4.99
N ALA A 58 0.69 -18.83 6.26
CA ALA A 58 1.47 -17.71 6.74
C ALA A 58 2.76 -17.52 5.94
N GLU A 59 3.41 -18.61 5.57
CA GLU A 59 4.64 -18.51 4.79
C GLU A 59 4.40 -17.84 3.45
N THR A 60 3.29 -18.19 2.80
CA THR A 60 2.93 -17.60 1.54
C THR A 60 2.65 -16.12 1.71
N LEU A 61 1.98 -15.76 2.79
CA LEU A 61 1.68 -14.37 3.07
C LEU A 61 2.95 -13.55 3.27
N LYS A 62 3.92 -14.13 3.96
CA LYS A 62 5.18 -13.42 4.18
C LYS A 62 5.90 -13.16 2.87
N VAL A 63 5.89 -14.13 1.97
CA VAL A 63 6.52 -13.96 0.67
C VAL A 63 5.79 -12.90 -0.14
N ASN A 64 4.46 -12.95 -0.15
CA ASN A 64 3.67 -11.97 -0.88
C ASN A 64 3.86 -10.57 -0.32
N TYR A 65 3.96 -10.44 0.99
CA TYR A 65 4.17 -9.13 1.58
C TYR A 65 5.55 -8.59 1.22
N HIS A 66 6.54 -9.47 1.19
CA HIS A 66 7.88 -9.06 0.78
C HIS A 66 7.88 -8.53 -0.65
N TYR A 67 7.25 -9.26 -1.55
CA TYR A 67 7.20 -8.81 -2.94
C TYR A 67 6.38 -7.54 -3.08
N ALA A 68 5.31 -7.41 -2.30
CA ALA A 68 4.52 -6.19 -2.34
C ALA A 68 5.37 -4.98 -1.97
N LYS A 69 6.15 -5.10 -0.89
CA LYS A 69 7.01 -4.01 -0.47
C LYS A 69 8.06 -3.67 -1.52
N GLU A 70 8.63 -4.69 -2.14
CA GLU A 70 9.64 -4.44 -3.18
C GLU A 70 9.03 -3.74 -4.37
N LYS A 71 7.85 -4.14 -4.78
CA LYS A 71 7.19 -3.51 -5.92
C LYS A 71 6.79 -2.08 -5.62
N ILE A 72 6.32 -1.83 -4.41
CA ILE A 72 5.99 -0.47 -4.01
C ILE A 72 7.23 0.39 -4.00
N LYS A 73 8.32 -0.12 -3.47
CA LYS A 73 9.57 0.62 -3.43
C LYS A 73 10.02 0.96 -4.85
N GLU A 74 9.94 -0.01 -5.74
CA GLU A 74 10.33 0.21 -7.11
C GLU A 74 9.45 1.26 -7.78
N TYR A 75 8.15 1.16 -7.56
CA TYR A 75 7.21 2.14 -8.12
C TYR A 75 7.54 3.54 -7.63
N MET A 76 7.83 3.67 -6.34
CA MET A 76 8.09 4.96 -5.75
C MET A 76 9.40 5.59 -6.23
N THR A 77 10.38 4.75 -6.56
CA THR A 77 11.71 5.28 -6.92
C THR A 77 11.91 5.42 -8.41
N ASN A 78 11.10 4.79 -9.24
CA ASN A 78 11.33 4.79 -10.68
C ASN A 78 10.54 5.85 -11.43
N ASN A 79 9.89 6.69 -10.75
CA ASN A 79 9.23 7.81 -11.37
C ASN A 79 9.60 9.05 -10.66
#